data_9075a95e8de6ca060bada47248f28b7b
#
_entry.id   9075a95e8de6ca060bada47248f28b7b
#
_cell.length_a   1.000
_cell.length_b   1.000
_cell.length_c   1.000
_cell.angle_alpha   90.00
_cell.angle_beta   90.00
_cell.angle_gamma   90.00
#
_symmetry.space_group_name_H-M   'P 1'
#
loop_
_entity.id
_entity.type
_entity.pdbx_description
1 polymer ?
#
loop_
_entity_poly.entity_id
_entity_poly.type
_entity_poly.pdbx_seq_one_letter_code
_entity_poly.pdbx_strand_id
1 'polypeptide(L)'
;TAINIRKFGTRVSRLDDLVALESLTANAADFLRASVLAGLTILVSGATQAGKTTMLNCLANEIPGSQRLISVEETFELQCQHPDWVALQTRQAGLEGTGGIELRDLVKETLRMRPSRIIVGEVRAEESFDLLIALNAGLPGMASLHANSAKQALVKLCTLPLLAGENVSSAFVVPTVASAIDLVVHMNIDAHGKRSVSEIIAPTGRTELGMIEAETVFGREDGELVRGSGRPHRREAFDAAGIDMESLWAW
;
A
#
# COMPACT_ATOMS: atom_id res chain seq x y z
N THR A 1 36.75 -3.48 -3.06
CA THR A 1 35.51 -3.39 -3.86
C THR A 1 34.50 -4.34 -3.24
N ALA A 2 33.35 -3.86 -2.81
CA ALA A 2 32.24 -4.67 -2.32
C ALA A 2 31.19 -4.81 -3.43
N ILE A 3 30.64 -6.02 -3.61
CA ILE A 3 29.56 -6.29 -4.57
C ILE A 3 28.39 -6.83 -3.76
N ASN A 4 27.24 -6.12 -3.79
CA ASN A 4 26.00 -6.59 -3.21
C ASN A 4 25.11 -7.15 -4.32
N ILE A 5 24.66 -8.40 -4.16
CA ILE A 5 23.73 -9.04 -5.08
C ILE A 5 22.44 -9.32 -4.31
N ARG A 6 21.37 -8.61 -4.64
CA ARG A 6 20.03 -8.85 -4.12
C ARG A 6 19.32 -9.86 -5.03
N LYS A 7 19.05 -11.05 -4.50
CA LYS A 7 18.23 -12.04 -5.20
C LYS A 7 16.76 -11.86 -4.81
N PHE A 8 15.89 -11.75 -5.79
CA PHE A 8 14.45 -11.73 -5.57
C PHE A 8 13.92 -13.17 -5.56
N GLY A 9 13.28 -13.55 -4.46
CA GLY A 9 12.70 -14.88 -4.31
C GLY A 9 11.22 -14.86 -4.73
N THR A 10 10.81 -15.80 -5.59
CA THR A 10 9.44 -15.90 -6.15
C THR A 10 8.52 -16.83 -5.35
N ARG A 11 8.90 -17.26 -4.15
CA ARG A 11 8.19 -18.34 -3.44
C ARG A 11 6.88 -17.91 -2.78
N VAL A 12 6.66 -16.62 -2.55
CA VAL A 12 5.50 -16.07 -1.85
C VAL A 12 4.84 -15.06 -2.78
N SER A 13 3.68 -15.42 -3.32
CA SER A 13 2.95 -14.59 -4.26
C SER A 13 1.47 -14.43 -3.94
N ARG A 14 0.94 -15.21 -3.01
CA ARG A 14 -0.47 -15.22 -2.62
C ARG A 14 -0.62 -14.92 -1.12
N LEU A 15 -1.78 -14.41 -0.72
CA LEU A 15 -2.09 -14.24 0.70
C LEU A 15 -2.08 -15.57 1.46
N ASP A 16 -2.50 -16.66 0.80
CA ASP A 16 -2.48 -18.01 1.39
C ASP A 16 -1.04 -18.49 1.69
N ASP A 17 -0.05 -18.07 0.90
CA ASP A 17 1.36 -18.37 1.20
C ASP A 17 1.81 -17.67 2.49
N LEU A 18 1.34 -16.44 2.74
CA LEU A 18 1.61 -15.70 3.98
C LEU A 18 0.94 -16.34 5.19
N VAL A 19 -0.25 -16.93 5.00
CA VAL A 19 -0.94 -17.71 6.05
C VAL A 19 -0.13 -18.98 6.37
N ALA A 20 0.30 -19.72 5.35
CA ALA A 20 1.12 -20.93 5.52
C ALA A 20 2.47 -20.65 6.23
N LEU A 21 3.02 -19.43 6.08
CA LEU A 21 4.22 -18.95 6.77
C LEU A 21 3.95 -18.34 8.15
N GLU A 22 2.69 -18.37 8.62
CA GLU A 22 2.26 -17.72 9.87
C GLU A 22 2.59 -16.20 9.92
N SER A 23 2.74 -15.58 8.76
CA SER A 23 2.96 -14.15 8.64
C SER A 23 1.65 -13.37 8.75
N LEU A 24 0.52 -14.03 8.46
CA LEU A 24 -0.84 -13.51 8.41
C LEU A 24 -1.80 -14.60 8.89
N THR A 25 -2.90 -14.23 9.55
CA THR A 25 -3.98 -15.18 9.86
C THR A 25 -4.94 -15.34 8.67
N ALA A 26 -5.66 -16.47 8.60
CA ALA A 26 -6.63 -16.73 7.53
C ALA A 26 -7.71 -15.64 7.46
N ASN A 27 -8.27 -15.23 8.61
CA ASN A 27 -9.28 -14.18 8.68
C ASN A 27 -8.77 -12.83 8.16
N ALA A 28 -7.51 -12.47 8.47
CA ALA A 28 -6.90 -11.24 7.96
C ALA A 28 -6.60 -11.35 6.46
N ALA A 29 -6.24 -12.54 5.95
CA ALA A 29 -6.07 -12.78 4.52
C ALA A 29 -7.38 -12.62 3.76
N ASP A 30 -8.48 -13.19 4.25
CA ASP A 30 -9.81 -13.07 3.65
C ASP A 30 -10.31 -11.62 3.66
N PHE A 31 -10.08 -10.90 4.76
CA PHE A 31 -10.39 -9.48 4.84
C PHE A 31 -9.57 -8.65 3.82
N LEU A 32 -8.26 -8.89 3.70
CA LEU A 32 -7.42 -8.19 2.72
C LEU A 32 -7.82 -8.53 1.28
N ARG A 33 -8.12 -9.78 0.98
CA ARG A 33 -8.64 -10.20 -0.34
C ARG A 33 -9.94 -9.47 -0.67
N ALA A 34 -10.90 -9.45 0.25
CA ALA A 34 -12.15 -8.73 0.09
C ALA A 34 -11.91 -7.22 -0.12
N SER A 35 -10.98 -6.63 0.62
CA SER A 35 -10.61 -5.21 0.51
C SER A 35 -10.02 -4.87 -0.86
N VAL A 36 -9.17 -5.74 -1.41
CA VAL A 36 -8.63 -5.58 -2.78
C VAL A 36 -9.75 -5.69 -3.82
N LEU A 37 -10.63 -6.68 -3.69
CA LEU A 37 -11.77 -6.86 -4.60
C LEU A 37 -12.72 -5.65 -4.55
N ALA A 38 -12.98 -5.12 -3.37
CA ALA A 38 -13.80 -3.91 -3.16
C ALA A 38 -13.14 -2.62 -3.67
N GLY A 39 -11.87 -2.66 -4.05
CA GLY A 39 -11.18 -1.47 -4.57
C GLY A 39 -10.71 -0.51 -3.50
N LEU A 40 -10.37 -1.00 -2.32
CA LEU A 40 -9.78 -0.17 -1.29
C LEU A 40 -8.34 0.22 -1.62
N THR A 41 -7.97 1.41 -1.18
CA THR A 41 -6.59 1.90 -1.23
C THR A 41 -5.81 1.40 -0.01
N ILE A 42 -4.73 0.67 -0.26
CA ILE A 42 -3.96 -0.01 0.79
C ILE A 42 -2.53 0.51 0.83
N LEU A 43 -2.13 1.03 1.98
CA LEU A 43 -0.76 1.41 2.27
C LEU A 43 -0.06 0.28 3.04
N VAL A 44 1.06 -0.22 2.51
CA VAL A 44 1.89 -1.21 3.20
C VAL A 44 3.07 -0.51 3.84
N SER A 45 3.25 -0.66 5.14
CA SER A 45 4.32 -0.02 5.88
C SER A 45 5.19 -1.03 6.64
N GLY A 46 6.37 -0.61 7.05
CA GLY A 46 7.29 -1.44 7.82
C GLY A 46 8.74 -1.03 7.64
N ALA A 47 9.62 -1.59 8.46
CA ALA A 47 11.06 -1.37 8.37
C ALA A 47 11.66 -1.94 7.07
N THR A 48 12.94 -1.66 6.83
CA THR A 48 13.70 -2.31 5.76
C THR A 48 13.67 -3.82 5.94
N GLN A 49 13.46 -4.56 4.84
CA GLN A 49 13.38 -6.04 4.82
C GLN A 49 12.19 -6.64 5.60
N ALA A 50 11.23 -5.85 6.07
CA ALA A 50 10.03 -6.37 6.77
C ALA A 50 9.06 -7.15 5.86
N GLY A 51 9.27 -7.14 4.53
CA GLY A 51 8.43 -7.90 3.59
C GLY A 51 7.36 -7.06 2.89
N LYS A 52 7.48 -5.72 2.86
CA LYS A 52 6.52 -4.82 2.20
C LYS A 52 6.25 -5.18 0.74
N THR A 53 7.31 -5.36 -0.06
CA THR A 53 7.18 -5.73 -1.48
C THR A 53 6.51 -7.10 -1.67
N THR A 54 6.80 -8.06 -0.76
CA THR A 54 6.13 -9.37 -0.77
C THR A 54 4.62 -9.21 -0.50
N MET A 55 4.24 -8.40 0.48
CA MET A 55 2.84 -8.12 0.78
C MET A 55 2.16 -7.42 -0.41
N LEU A 56 2.80 -6.42 -1.03
CA LEU A 56 2.27 -5.77 -2.24
C LEU A 56 2.07 -6.76 -3.38
N ASN A 57 2.99 -7.70 -3.60
CA ASN A 57 2.84 -8.75 -4.61
C ASN A 57 1.62 -9.65 -4.31
N CYS A 58 1.46 -10.07 -3.04
CA CYS A 58 0.31 -10.88 -2.64
C CYS A 58 -1.01 -10.14 -2.86
N LEU A 59 -1.09 -8.87 -2.47
CA LEU A 59 -2.27 -8.04 -2.69
C LEU A 59 -2.53 -7.77 -4.18
N ALA A 60 -1.49 -7.52 -4.98
CA ALA A 60 -1.60 -7.27 -6.41
C ALA A 60 -2.18 -8.49 -7.15
N ASN A 61 -1.85 -9.70 -6.71
CA ASN A 61 -2.36 -10.94 -7.32
C ASN A 61 -3.82 -11.25 -6.96
N GLU A 62 -4.42 -10.52 -6.00
CA GLU A 62 -5.86 -10.57 -5.72
C GLU A 62 -6.68 -9.58 -6.58
N ILE A 63 -6.02 -8.72 -7.37
CA ILE A 63 -6.72 -7.78 -8.28
C ILE A 63 -7.40 -8.58 -9.40
N PRO A 64 -8.69 -8.30 -9.70
CA PRO A 64 -9.40 -8.98 -10.77
C PRO A 64 -8.71 -8.85 -12.12
N GLY A 65 -8.54 -9.95 -12.84
CA GLY A 65 -7.83 -9.99 -14.13
C GLY A 65 -8.47 -9.16 -15.25
N SER A 66 -9.71 -8.68 -15.06
CA SER A 66 -10.40 -7.75 -15.96
C SER A 66 -9.99 -6.28 -15.76
N GLN A 67 -9.22 -5.97 -14.72
CA GLN A 67 -8.77 -4.62 -14.37
C GLN A 67 -7.35 -4.40 -14.88
N ARG A 68 -7.10 -3.22 -15.44
CA ARG A 68 -5.74 -2.83 -15.88
C ARG A 68 -4.92 -2.36 -14.69
N LEU A 69 -3.80 -3.06 -14.44
CA LEU A 69 -2.85 -2.77 -13.38
C LEU A 69 -1.64 -2.03 -13.95
N ILE A 70 -1.27 -0.90 -13.35
CA ILE A 70 -0.02 -0.20 -13.65
C ILE A 70 0.80 -0.10 -12.38
N SER A 71 2.05 -0.56 -12.44
CA SER A 71 3.01 -0.39 -11.34
C SER A 71 4.13 0.57 -11.72
N VAL A 72 4.59 1.33 -10.73
CA VAL A 72 5.67 2.32 -10.85
C VAL A 72 6.70 2.06 -9.76
N GLU A 73 7.96 1.86 -10.14
CA GLU A 73 9.03 1.47 -9.23
C GLU A 73 10.35 2.17 -9.56
N GLU A 74 11.21 2.40 -8.56
CA GLU A 74 12.61 2.80 -8.79
C GLU A 74 13.44 1.66 -9.39
N THR A 75 13.19 0.45 -8.93
CA THR A 75 13.79 -0.79 -9.43
C THR A 75 12.70 -1.85 -9.44
N PHE A 76 12.60 -2.62 -10.51
CA PHE A 76 11.61 -3.68 -10.60
C PHE A 76 11.81 -4.72 -9.51
N GLU A 77 10.90 -4.76 -8.55
CA GLU A 77 10.81 -5.74 -7.46
C GLU A 77 9.47 -6.48 -7.48
N LEU A 78 8.42 -5.85 -8.00
CA LEU A 78 7.11 -6.46 -8.14
C LEU A 78 7.13 -7.54 -9.22
N GLN A 79 6.41 -8.63 -8.96
CA GLN A 79 6.27 -9.79 -9.84
C GLN A 79 4.81 -10.23 -9.87
N CYS A 80 3.94 -9.37 -10.42
CA CYS A 80 2.51 -9.63 -10.47
C CYS A 80 2.18 -10.68 -11.54
N GLN A 81 1.36 -11.66 -11.18
CA GLN A 81 0.79 -12.63 -12.13
C GLN A 81 -0.57 -12.11 -12.61
N HIS A 82 -0.55 -10.98 -13.35
CA HIS A 82 -1.77 -10.32 -13.78
C HIS A 82 -1.79 -10.15 -15.31
N PRO A 83 -2.92 -10.48 -16.00
CA PRO A 83 -2.97 -10.54 -17.46
C PRO A 83 -2.80 -9.18 -18.15
N ASP A 84 -3.28 -8.09 -17.55
CA ASP A 84 -3.11 -6.72 -18.05
C ASP A 84 -2.30 -5.88 -17.04
N TRP A 85 -1.02 -6.20 -16.94
CA TRP A 85 -0.07 -5.48 -16.08
C TRP A 85 0.98 -4.74 -16.91
N VAL A 86 1.11 -3.44 -16.65
CA VAL A 86 2.16 -2.59 -17.19
C VAL A 86 3.08 -2.14 -16.06
N ALA A 87 4.34 -2.55 -16.12
CA ALA A 87 5.36 -2.15 -15.15
C ALA A 87 6.21 -1.00 -15.72
N LEU A 88 6.33 0.08 -14.96
CA LEU A 88 7.13 1.26 -15.28
C LEU A 88 8.26 1.40 -14.26
N GLN A 89 9.46 1.71 -14.74
CA GLN A 89 10.63 1.93 -13.89
C GLN A 89 11.25 3.28 -14.17
N THR A 90 11.74 3.93 -13.11
CA THR A 90 12.54 5.16 -13.24
C THR A 90 13.82 4.91 -14.04
N ARG A 91 14.38 5.97 -14.57
CA ARG A 91 15.68 5.95 -15.24
C ARG A 91 16.57 7.02 -14.65
N GLN A 92 17.75 6.64 -14.20
CA GLN A 92 18.74 7.59 -13.75
C GLN A 92 19.23 8.45 -14.94
N ALA A 93 19.52 9.72 -14.66
CA ALA A 93 20.15 10.58 -15.64
C ALA A 93 21.50 10.01 -16.09
N GLY A 94 21.87 10.20 -17.35
CA GLY A 94 23.17 9.86 -17.88
C GLY A 94 24.28 10.72 -17.26
N LEU A 95 25.54 10.46 -17.65
CA LEU A 95 26.72 11.20 -17.16
C LEU A 95 26.64 12.72 -17.47
N GLU A 96 25.86 13.09 -18.48
CA GLU A 96 25.62 14.50 -18.87
C GLU A 96 24.46 15.15 -18.10
N GLY A 97 23.86 14.44 -17.10
CA GLY A 97 22.74 14.92 -16.30
C GLY A 97 21.41 14.96 -17.06
N THR A 98 21.31 14.34 -18.24
CA THR A 98 20.11 14.34 -19.09
C THR A 98 19.44 12.97 -19.15
N GLY A 99 18.15 12.94 -19.55
CA GLY A 99 17.41 11.72 -19.80
C GLY A 99 16.96 10.98 -18.54
N GLY A 100 17.03 11.59 -17.35
CA GLY A 100 16.40 11.06 -16.14
C GLY A 100 14.89 10.99 -16.28
N ILE A 101 14.27 9.99 -15.64
CA ILE A 101 12.81 9.85 -15.50
C ILE A 101 12.57 9.55 -14.04
N GLU A 102 11.90 10.43 -13.34
CA GLU A 102 11.62 10.31 -11.91
C GLU A 102 10.32 9.55 -11.64
N LEU A 103 10.18 9.07 -10.42
CA LEU A 103 9.00 8.31 -10.00
C LEU A 103 7.71 9.15 -10.16
N ARG A 104 7.77 10.44 -9.81
CA ARG A 104 6.65 11.36 -9.97
C ARG A 104 6.20 11.55 -11.43
N ASP A 105 7.14 11.54 -12.38
CA ASP A 105 6.82 11.65 -13.81
C ASP A 105 6.02 10.43 -14.26
N LEU A 106 6.47 9.25 -13.85
CA LEU A 106 5.79 8.00 -14.15
C LEU A 106 4.39 7.95 -13.53
N VAL A 107 4.22 8.38 -12.27
CA VAL A 107 2.89 8.45 -11.62
C VAL A 107 1.94 9.34 -12.43
N LYS A 108 2.37 10.51 -12.89
CA LYS A 108 1.57 11.41 -13.74
C LYS A 108 1.17 10.75 -15.06
N GLU A 109 2.12 10.06 -15.70
CA GLU A 109 1.84 9.40 -16.98
C GLU A 109 0.90 8.20 -16.84
N THR A 110 0.89 7.50 -15.69
CA THR A 110 -0.05 6.38 -15.48
C THR A 110 -1.49 6.83 -15.64
N LEU A 111 -1.85 8.07 -15.25
CA LEU A 111 -3.21 8.58 -15.34
C LEU A 111 -3.73 8.68 -16.79
N ARG A 112 -2.82 8.73 -17.77
CA ARG A 112 -3.15 8.74 -19.20
C ARG A 112 -3.22 7.35 -19.83
N MET A 113 -2.83 6.31 -19.06
CA MET A 113 -2.74 4.94 -19.55
C MET A 113 -4.01 4.12 -19.27
N ARG A 114 -5.11 4.76 -18.85
CA ARG A 114 -6.38 4.14 -18.47
C ARG A 114 -6.21 3.07 -17.38
N PRO A 115 -5.58 3.36 -16.25
CA PRO A 115 -5.43 2.40 -15.16
C PRO A 115 -6.78 2.10 -14.50
N SER A 116 -6.99 0.84 -14.09
CA SER A 116 -8.01 0.47 -13.11
C SER A 116 -7.42 0.45 -11.70
N ARG A 117 -6.11 0.21 -11.61
CA ARG A 117 -5.34 0.16 -10.36
C ARG A 117 -3.94 0.73 -10.57
N ILE A 118 -3.43 1.42 -9.57
CA ILE A 118 -2.03 1.87 -9.52
C ILE A 118 -1.30 1.24 -8.34
N ILE A 119 -0.06 0.79 -8.55
CA ILE A 119 0.83 0.38 -7.47
C ILE A 119 2.11 1.21 -7.55
N VAL A 120 2.46 1.89 -6.46
CA VAL A 120 3.77 2.53 -6.30
C VAL A 120 4.60 1.68 -5.38
N GLY A 121 5.68 1.09 -5.90
CA GLY A 121 6.51 0.12 -5.18
C GLY A 121 6.97 0.65 -3.83
N GLU A 122 7.48 1.88 -3.79
CA GLU A 122 7.82 2.58 -2.56
C GLU A 122 7.68 4.10 -2.73
N VAL A 123 7.11 4.75 -1.70
CA VAL A 123 6.94 6.21 -1.63
C VAL A 123 7.96 6.77 -0.62
N ARG A 124 8.77 7.74 -1.04
CA ARG A 124 9.88 8.28 -0.25
C ARG A 124 9.95 9.80 -0.23
N ALA A 125 9.39 10.45 -1.25
CA ALA A 125 9.55 11.89 -1.47
C ALA A 125 8.30 12.52 -2.11
N GLU A 126 8.52 13.45 -3.00
CA GLU A 126 7.50 14.29 -3.63
C GLU A 126 6.50 13.58 -4.54
N GLU A 127 6.84 12.37 -5.06
CA GLU A 127 5.92 11.51 -5.82
C GLU A 127 4.67 11.14 -5.02
N SER A 128 4.76 11.20 -3.71
CA SER A 128 3.63 11.01 -2.80
C SER A 128 2.49 11.98 -3.05
N PHE A 129 2.80 13.21 -3.47
CA PHE A 129 1.78 14.22 -3.81
C PHE A 129 1.02 13.82 -5.07
N ASP A 130 1.73 13.43 -6.13
CA ASP A 130 1.11 13.02 -7.39
C ASP A 130 0.29 11.72 -7.21
N LEU A 131 0.78 10.80 -6.38
CA LEU A 131 0.02 9.62 -5.96
C LEU A 131 -1.27 10.01 -5.23
N LEU A 132 -1.21 10.91 -4.24
CA LEU A 132 -2.41 11.36 -3.52
C LEU A 132 -3.44 12.01 -4.44
N ILE A 133 -3.01 12.79 -5.43
CA ILE A 133 -3.93 13.36 -6.44
C ILE A 133 -4.62 12.25 -7.23
N ALA A 134 -3.89 11.21 -7.64
CA ALA A 134 -4.44 10.06 -8.35
C ALA A 134 -5.47 9.29 -7.50
N LEU A 135 -5.14 9.01 -6.25
CA LEU A 135 -6.01 8.31 -5.30
C LEU A 135 -7.27 9.13 -4.98
N ASN A 136 -7.11 10.44 -4.76
CA ASN A 136 -8.23 11.36 -4.48
C ASN A 136 -9.15 11.54 -5.68
N ALA A 137 -8.67 11.29 -6.90
CA ALA A 137 -9.50 11.24 -8.09
C ALA A 137 -10.33 9.95 -8.23
N GLY A 138 -10.26 9.05 -7.25
CA GLY A 138 -11.00 7.80 -7.19
C GLY A 138 -10.31 6.61 -7.85
N LEU A 139 -9.03 6.73 -8.23
CA LEU A 139 -8.24 5.60 -8.72
C LEU A 139 -7.77 4.75 -7.54
N PRO A 140 -8.24 3.50 -7.36
CA PRO A 140 -7.78 2.64 -6.30
C PRO A 140 -6.30 2.32 -6.46
N GLY A 141 -5.54 2.33 -5.37
CA GLY A 141 -4.11 2.12 -5.43
C GLY A 141 -3.53 1.40 -4.24
N MET A 142 -2.28 1.01 -4.41
CA MET A 142 -1.47 0.45 -3.36
C MET A 142 -0.09 1.10 -3.39
N ALA A 143 0.50 1.28 -2.23
CA ALA A 143 1.86 1.78 -2.13
C ALA A 143 2.56 1.19 -0.91
N SER A 144 3.89 1.21 -0.90
CA SER A 144 4.62 0.97 0.34
C SER A 144 5.40 2.19 0.80
N LEU A 145 5.68 2.26 2.09
CA LEU A 145 6.60 3.23 2.66
C LEU A 145 7.28 2.69 3.92
N HIS A 146 8.43 3.25 4.25
CA HIS A 146 9.11 2.94 5.51
C HIS A 146 8.50 3.69 6.68
N ALA A 147 8.07 2.95 7.71
CA ALA A 147 7.61 3.50 8.98
C ALA A 147 7.79 2.47 10.10
N ASN A 148 7.74 2.93 11.37
CA ASN A 148 7.88 2.06 12.54
C ASN A 148 6.54 1.59 13.13
N SER A 149 5.42 2.12 12.65
CA SER A 149 4.05 1.68 12.97
C SER A 149 3.09 2.11 11.86
N ALA A 150 1.88 1.56 11.85
CA ALA A 150 0.84 1.97 10.90
C ALA A 150 0.44 3.44 11.09
N LYS A 151 0.33 3.91 12.33
CA LYS A 151 0.04 5.33 12.62
C LYS A 151 1.16 6.26 12.13
N GLN A 152 2.43 5.89 12.36
CA GLN A 152 3.57 6.66 11.83
C GLN A 152 3.61 6.68 10.30
N ALA A 153 3.12 5.63 9.65
CA ALA A 153 2.99 5.60 8.20
C ALA A 153 2.02 6.69 7.69
N LEU A 154 0.88 6.87 8.35
CA LEU A 154 -0.07 7.95 8.03
C LEU A 154 0.57 9.34 8.25
N VAL A 155 1.25 9.56 9.39
CA VAL A 155 1.96 10.81 9.66
C VAL A 155 3.00 11.09 8.57
N LYS A 156 3.79 10.08 8.20
CA LYS A 156 4.80 10.21 7.15
C LYS A 156 4.17 10.51 5.79
N LEU A 157 3.06 9.85 5.44
CA LEU A 157 2.34 10.13 4.21
C LEU A 157 1.70 11.53 4.19
N CYS A 158 1.45 12.14 5.36
CA CYS A 158 1.04 13.55 5.46
C CYS A 158 2.20 14.55 5.30
N THR A 159 3.44 14.13 5.50
CA THR A 159 4.61 15.01 5.42
C THR A 159 5.33 14.95 4.08
N LEU A 160 5.43 13.78 3.47
CA LEU A 160 6.13 13.60 2.19
C LEU A 160 5.60 14.50 1.06
N PRO A 161 4.28 14.67 0.87
CA PRO A 161 3.74 15.53 -0.18
C PRO A 161 4.15 17.00 -0.07
N LEU A 162 4.49 17.46 1.15
CA LEU A 162 4.93 18.85 1.37
C LEU A 162 6.28 19.13 0.68
N LEU A 163 7.03 18.10 0.35
CA LEU A 163 8.29 18.22 -0.41
C LEU A 163 8.05 18.60 -1.88
N ALA A 164 6.84 18.43 -2.40
CA ALA A 164 6.53 18.68 -3.81
C ALA A 164 6.50 20.16 -4.19
N GLY A 165 6.43 21.08 -3.21
CA GLY A 165 6.51 22.51 -3.43
C GLY A 165 5.93 23.34 -2.27
N GLU A 166 6.34 24.60 -2.17
CA GLU A 166 5.93 25.52 -1.11
C GLU A 166 4.40 25.81 -1.09
N ASN A 167 3.72 25.59 -2.20
CA ASN A 167 2.28 25.77 -2.33
C ASN A 167 1.48 24.55 -1.84
N VAL A 168 2.13 23.44 -1.48
CA VAL A 168 1.47 22.26 -0.91
C VAL A 168 1.36 22.44 0.61
N SER A 169 0.14 22.52 1.12
CA SER A 169 -0.10 22.76 2.54
C SER A 169 -0.62 21.51 3.27
N SER A 170 -0.28 21.40 4.56
CA SER A 170 -0.83 20.34 5.42
C SER A 170 -2.35 20.41 5.54
N ALA A 171 -2.93 21.61 5.45
CA ALA A 171 -4.38 21.81 5.44
C ALA A 171 -5.09 21.12 4.27
N PHE A 172 -4.39 20.92 3.13
CA PHE A 172 -4.86 20.12 2.02
C PHE A 172 -4.48 18.64 2.17
N VAL A 173 -3.23 18.35 2.52
CA VAL A 173 -2.69 16.99 2.52
C VAL A 173 -3.36 16.10 3.56
N VAL A 174 -3.51 16.57 4.80
CA VAL A 174 -4.01 15.72 5.90
C VAL A 174 -5.43 15.22 5.66
N PRO A 175 -6.42 16.06 5.29
CA PRO A 175 -7.75 15.56 4.94
C PRO A 175 -7.75 14.67 3.70
N THR A 176 -6.89 14.96 2.72
CA THR A 176 -6.77 14.14 1.50
C THR A 176 -6.26 12.74 1.82
N VAL A 177 -5.22 12.61 2.65
CA VAL A 177 -4.73 11.30 3.11
C VAL A 177 -5.82 10.56 3.89
N ALA A 178 -6.52 11.26 4.81
CA ALA A 178 -7.58 10.66 5.62
C ALA A 178 -8.72 10.07 4.77
N SER A 179 -9.06 10.71 3.65
CA SER A 179 -10.12 10.25 2.75
C SER A 179 -9.65 9.27 1.69
N ALA A 180 -8.38 9.33 1.26
CA ALA A 180 -7.86 8.53 0.15
C ALA A 180 -7.29 7.18 0.59
N ILE A 181 -6.83 7.04 1.84
CA ILE A 181 -6.27 5.79 2.36
C ILE A 181 -7.34 5.05 3.16
N ASP A 182 -7.66 3.84 2.73
CA ASP A 182 -8.67 3.01 3.40
C ASP A 182 -8.05 2.08 4.46
N LEU A 183 -6.84 1.57 4.20
CA LEU A 183 -6.15 0.63 5.09
C LEU A 183 -4.65 0.92 5.15
N VAL A 184 -4.06 0.69 6.32
CA VAL A 184 -2.61 0.57 6.48
C VAL A 184 -2.28 -0.79 7.03
N VAL A 185 -1.50 -1.58 6.30
CA VAL A 185 -0.97 -2.89 6.72
C VAL A 185 0.47 -2.70 7.17
N HIS A 186 0.75 -2.91 8.45
CA HIS A 186 2.10 -2.75 8.99
C HIS A 186 2.81 -4.09 9.13
N MET A 187 3.93 -4.20 8.42
CA MET A 187 4.81 -5.37 8.42
C MET A 187 5.91 -5.20 9.47
N ASN A 188 6.17 -6.26 10.22
CA ASN A 188 7.26 -6.31 11.19
C ASN A 188 8.23 -7.46 10.87
N ILE A 189 9.45 -7.32 11.33
CA ILE A 189 10.47 -8.37 11.36
C ILE A 189 10.97 -8.48 12.81
N ASP A 190 10.89 -9.68 13.39
CA ASP A 190 11.34 -9.91 14.76
C ASP A 190 12.87 -10.14 14.84
N ALA A 191 13.37 -10.31 16.06
CA ALA A 191 14.79 -10.56 16.31
C ALA A 191 15.31 -11.87 15.68
N HIS A 192 14.44 -12.79 15.33
CA HIS A 192 14.78 -14.08 14.68
C HIS A 192 14.67 -14.00 13.15
N GLY A 193 14.26 -12.82 12.60
CA GLY A 193 14.09 -12.61 11.18
C GLY A 193 12.74 -13.10 10.63
N LYS A 194 11.78 -13.52 11.49
CA LYS A 194 10.43 -13.88 11.08
C LYS A 194 9.66 -12.60 10.72
N ARG A 195 9.09 -12.57 9.54
CA ARG A 195 8.28 -11.45 9.02
C ARG A 195 6.82 -11.74 9.26
N SER A 196 6.08 -10.74 9.70
CA SER A 196 4.64 -10.88 9.96
C SER A 196 3.94 -9.55 9.90
N VAL A 197 2.62 -9.59 9.67
CA VAL A 197 1.75 -8.44 9.89
C VAL A 197 1.63 -8.21 11.40
N SER A 198 1.95 -6.99 11.85
CA SER A 198 1.81 -6.61 13.26
C SER A 198 0.47 -5.96 13.54
N GLU A 199 -0.02 -5.16 12.61
CA GLU A 199 -1.31 -4.48 12.72
C GLU A 199 -1.89 -4.14 11.34
N ILE A 200 -3.21 -4.04 11.27
CA ILE A 200 -3.96 -3.44 10.17
C ILE A 200 -4.86 -2.39 10.78
N ILE A 201 -4.72 -1.13 10.35
CA ILE A 201 -5.58 -0.05 10.79
C ILE A 201 -6.38 0.51 9.61
N ALA A 202 -7.55 1.06 9.91
CA ALA A 202 -8.40 1.76 8.97
C ALA A 202 -8.54 3.22 9.39
N PRO A 203 -8.10 4.21 8.59
CA PRO A 203 -8.49 5.59 8.75
C PRO A 203 -10.01 5.74 8.72
N THR A 204 -10.55 6.60 9.59
CA THR A 204 -12.00 6.84 9.68
C THR A 204 -12.51 7.88 8.68
N GLY A 205 -11.61 8.46 7.88
CA GLY A 205 -11.90 9.60 7.02
C GLY A 205 -11.93 10.94 7.77
N ARG A 206 -11.75 10.93 9.11
CA ARG A 206 -11.78 12.13 9.96
C ARG A 206 -10.40 12.52 10.44
N THR A 207 -10.28 13.79 10.77
CA THR A 207 -9.04 14.36 11.35
C THR A 207 -9.37 15.12 12.63
N GLU A 208 -8.56 14.95 13.65
CA GLU A 208 -8.65 15.68 14.90
C GLU A 208 -7.29 16.32 15.24
N LEU A 209 -7.27 17.61 15.53
CA LEU A 209 -6.06 18.38 15.83
C LEU A 209 -4.92 18.17 14.80
N GLY A 210 -5.27 18.05 13.52
CA GLY A 210 -4.29 17.84 12.44
C GLY A 210 -3.74 16.41 12.34
N MET A 211 -4.31 15.45 13.07
CA MET A 211 -3.98 14.03 13.01
C MET A 211 -5.14 13.24 12.40
N ILE A 212 -4.80 12.18 11.66
CA ILE A 212 -5.78 11.27 11.09
C ILE A 212 -6.25 10.31 12.18
N GLU A 213 -7.57 10.26 12.38
CA GLU A 213 -8.20 9.26 13.24
C GLU A 213 -8.21 7.91 12.52
N ALA A 214 -7.78 6.85 13.22
CA ALA A 214 -7.73 5.50 12.66
C ALA A 214 -8.05 4.46 13.74
N GLU A 215 -8.76 3.41 13.34
CA GLU A 215 -9.19 2.32 14.19
C GLU A 215 -8.41 1.03 13.85
N THR A 216 -8.17 0.18 14.85
CA THR A 216 -7.50 -1.10 14.66
C THR A 216 -8.49 -2.12 14.11
N VAL A 217 -8.22 -2.63 12.91
CA VAL A 217 -8.97 -3.72 12.27
C VAL A 217 -8.40 -5.08 12.71
N PHE A 218 -7.07 -5.20 12.72
CA PHE A 218 -6.35 -6.33 13.30
C PHE A 218 -5.15 -5.80 14.08
N GLY A 219 -4.92 -6.36 15.26
CA GLY A 219 -3.77 -6.04 16.13
C GLY A 219 -3.18 -7.30 16.73
N ARG A 220 -1.96 -7.23 17.28
CA ARG A 220 -1.37 -8.37 17.98
C ARG A 220 -1.72 -8.32 19.48
N GLU A 221 -2.26 -9.44 19.96
CA GLU A 221 -2.49 -9.73 21.37
C GLU A 221 -1.84 -11.08 21.68
N ASP A 222 -0.99 -11.13 22.69
CA ASP A 222 -0.25 -12.33 23.11
C ASP A 222 0.52 -13.05 21.96
N GLY A 223 0.98 -12.27 20.98
CA GLY A 223 1.72 -12.76 19.82
C GLY A 223 0.87 -13.20 18.63
N GLU A 224 -0.43 -13.29 18.77
CA GLU A 224 -1.38 -13.61 17.70
C GLU A 224 -1.98 -12.36 17.07
N LEU A 225 -2.25 -12.40 15.76
CA LEU A 225 -2.95 -11.33 15.05
C LEU A 225 -4.45 -11.55 15.22
N VAL A 226 -5.06 -10.75 16.09
CA VAL A 226 -6.49 -10.83 16.42
C VAL A 226 -7.26 -9.68 15.80
N ARG A 227 -8.56 -9.90 15.62
CA ARG A 227 -9.46 -8.89 15.09
C ARG A 227 -9.79 -7.85 16.15
N GLY A 228 -9.71 -6.56 15.75
CA GLY A 228 -10.22 -5.42 16.51
C GLY A 228 -11.63 -5.00 16.09
N SER A 229 -12.09 -3.88 16.65
CA SER A 229 -13.40 -3.29 16.33
C SER A 229 -13.41 -2.39 15.11
N GLY A 230 -12.24 -1.98 14.62
CA GLY A 230 -12.10 -1.05 13.50
C GLY A 230 -12.66 -1.60 12.19
N ARG A 231 -13.18 -0.69 11.37
CA ARG A 231 -13.76 -1.02 10.05
C ARG A 231 -13.35 0.05 9.03
N PRO A 232 -13.15 -0.32 7.75
CA PRO A 232 -12.95 0.66 6.69
C PRO A 232 -14.14 1.61 6.60
N HIS A 233 -13.89 2.89 6.36
CA HIS A 233 -14.95 3.90 6.26
C HIS A 233 -15.77 3.77 4.98
N ARG A 234 -15.20 3.20 3.89
CA ARG A 234 -15.84 3.01 2.58
C ARG A 234 -16.60 1.67 2.50
N ARG A 235 -17.66 1.53 3.30
CA ARG A 235 -18.50 0.32 3.28
C ARG A 235 -19.17 0.08 1.93
N GLU A 236 -19.62 1.14 1.27
CA GLU A 236 -20.26 1.11 -0.04
C GLU A 236 -19.39 0.47 -1.13
N ALA A 237 -18.07 0.45 -0.96
CA ALA A 237 -17.16 -0.22 -1.88
C ALA A 237 -17.30 -1.75 -1.84
N PHE A 238 -17.53 -2.32 -0.66
CA PHE A 238 -17.81 -3.75 -0.49
C PHE A 238 -19.17 -4.11 -1.09
N ASP A 239 -20.21 -3.30 -0.83
CA ASP A 239 -21.54 -3.51 -1.39
C ASP A 239 -21.52 -3.48 -2.92
N ALA A 240 -20.79 -2.51 -3.51
CA ALA A 240 -20.60 -2.40 -4.96
C ALA A 240 -19.85 -3.59 -5.57
N ALA A 241 -18.98 -4.23 -4.80
CA ALA A 241 -18.28 -5.46 -5.19
C ALA A 241 -19.10 -6.73 -4.93
N GLY A 242 -20.31 -6.62 -4.37
CA GLY A 242 -21.15 -7.76 -4.00
C GLY A 242 -20.62 -8.54 -2.80
N ILE A 243 -19.83 -7.91 -1.94
CA ILE A 243 -19.21 -8.52 -0.76
C ILE A 243 -19.99 -8.09 0.48
N ASP A 244 -20.56 -9.07 1.19
CA ASP A 244 -21.15 -8.82 2.50
C ASP A 244 -20.05 -8.57 3.55
N MET A 245 -19.87 -7.30 3.89
CA MET A 245 -18.86 -6.91 4.86
C MET A 245 -19.14 -7.49 6.26
N GLU A 246 -20.41 -7.66 6.65
CA GLU A 246 -20.75 -8.21 7.97
C GLU A 246 -20.33 -9.68 8.09
N SER A 247 -20.37 -10.45 7.00
CA SER A 247 -19.87 -11.82 6.98
C SER A 247 -18.38 -11.92 7.31
N LEU A 248 -17.58 -10.89 6.94
CA LEU A 248 -16.16 -10.80 7.28
C LEU A 248 -15.94 -10.49 8.77
N TRP A 249 -16.99 -10.09 9.51
CA TRP A 249 -16.97 -9.79 10.93
C TRP A 249 -17.67 -10.86 11.78
N ALA A 250 -18.19 -11.92 11.16
CA ALA A 250 -18.93 -12.98 11.85
C ALA A 250 -18.05 -14.09 12.47
N TRP A 251 -16.73 -13.98 12.42
CA TRP A 251 -15.78 -14.99 12.94
C TRP A 251 -15.28 -14.69 14.34
#